data_52bc38a0f9a57ccc466f32b829072ec1
#
_entry.id   52bc38a0f9a57ccc466f32b829072ec1
#
_cell.length_a   1.000
_cell.length_b   1.000
_cell.length_c   1.000
_cell.angle_alpha   90.00
_cell.angle_beta   90.00
_cell.angle_gamma   90.00
#
_symmetry.space_group_name_H-M   'P 1'
#
loop_
_entity.id
_entity.type
_entity.pdbx_description
1 polymer ?
#
loop_
_entity_poly.entity_id
_entity_poly.type
_entity_poly.pdbx_seq_one_letter_code
_entity_poly.pdbx_strand_id
1 'polypeptide(L)'
;MFHLHKILFHSRIISAVIIATIFLYGCENDIQLVKALGEHKLGIEEGKNIESIMTEGGKTTARLTAPTMLRYQTDSAKVEFPNSLHVDFYDSLATVESQLFAKFGRYLENDNKVFLRDSVIVFNRKKDTLWCQELYWDQAKGLYYTDKPVIISQQNPKQKIYGQGLRADQNFKWFTLNKIGRINTGKQSFINIADSLY
;
A
#
# COMPACT_ATOMS: atom_id res chain seq x y z
N MET A 1 -11.92 -37.09 71.49
CA MET A 1 -11.57 -35.77 70.94
C MET A 1 -10.50 -35.80 69.81
N PHE A 2 -9.60 -36.74 69.82
CA PHE A 2 -8.51 -36.88 68.80
C PHE A 2 -8.96 -37.35 67.38
N HIS A 3 -10.02 -38.10 67.25
CA HIS A 3 -10.51 -38.62 65.95
C HIS A 3 -11.14 -37.54 65.08
N LEU A 4 -11.85 -36.60 65.66
CA LEU A 4 -12.53 -35.54 64.94
C LEU A 4 -11.57 -34.58 64.28
N HIS A 5 -10.43 -34.31 64.94
CA HIS A 5 -9.37 -33.43 64.39
C HIS A 5 -8.65 -34.03 63.20
N LYS A 6 -8.42 -35.34 63.20
CA LYS A 6 -7.85 -36.05 62.04
C LYS A 6 -8.78 -36.02 60.81
N ILE A 7 -10.09 -36.21 60.98
CA ILE A 7 -11.04 -36.18 59.88
C ILE A 7 -11.11 -34.78 59.25
N LEU A 8 -11.12 -33.74 60.05
CA LEU A 8 -11.15 -32.36 59.59
C LEU A 8 -9.81 -31.96 58.85
N PHE A 9 -8.71 -32.50 59.28
CA PHE A 9 -7.42 -32.26 58.65
C PHE A 9 -7.30 -32.94 57.28
N HIS A 10 -7.76 -34.19 57.14
CA HIS A 10 -7.82 -34.89 55.85
C HIS A 10 -8.78 -34.26 54.87
N SER A 11 -9.95 -33.79 55.32
CA SER A 11 -10.92 -33.06 54.48
C SER A 11 -10.34 -31.79 53.92
N ARG A 12 -9.54 -31.02 54.67
CA ARG A 12 -8.88 -29.81 54.20
C ARG A 12 -7.82 -30.10 53.15
N ILE A 13 -7.02 -31.20 53.31
CA ILE A 13 -6.03 -31.60 52.34
C ILE A 13 -6.70 -32.04 51.03
N ILE A 14 -7.77 -32.83 51.09
CA ILE A 14 -8.53 -33.27 49.90
C ILE A 14 -9.11 -32.07 49.15
N SER A 15 -9.68 -31.10 49.89
CA SER A 15 -10.21 -29.88 49.27
C SER A 15 -9.10 -29.05 48.60
N ALA A 16 -7.95 -28.91 49.20
CA ALA A 16 -6.79 -28.21 48.62
C ALA A 16 -6.26 -28.88 47.35
N VAL A 17 -6.24 -30.22 47.33
CA VAL A 17 -5.81 -31.01 46.15
C VAL A 17 -6.83 -30.87 45.01
N ILE A 18 -8.13 -30.89 45.29
CA ILE A 18 -9.18 -30.71 44.28
C ILE A 18 -9.08 -29.29 43.67
N ILE A 19 -8.84 -28.25 44.49
CA ILE A 19 -8.69 -26.88 43.99
C ILE A 19 -7.43 -26.77 43.13
N ALA A 20 -6.30 -27.37 43.57
CA ALA A 20 -5.07 -27.36 42.80
C ALA A 20 -5.15 -28.05 41.46
N THR A 21 -5.93 -29.16 41.36
CA THR A 21 -6.16 -29.87 40.09
C THR A 21 -7.04 -29.06 39.11
N ILE A 22 -7.99 -28.25 39.60
CA ILE A 22 -8.81 -27.38 38.73
C ILE A 22 -7.96 -26.30 38.05
N PHE A 23 -6.91 -25.78 38.71
CA PHE A 23 -5.99 -24.81 38.12
C PHE A 23 -5.05 -25.39 37.05
N LEU A 24 -4.92 -26.71 36.94
CA LEU A 24 -4.11 -27.39 35.92
C LEU A 24 -4.85 -27.59 34.59
N TYR A 25 -6.16 -27.41 34.53
CA TYR A 25 -6.95 -27.44 33.29
C TYR A 25 -7.03 -26.09 32.58
N GLY A 26 -5.97 -25.29 32.67
CA GLY A 26 -5.90 -24.00 32.01
C GLY A 26 -5.25 -24.07 30.65
N CYS A 27 -5.94 -23.56 29.65
CA CYS A 27 -5.48 -23.23 28.29
C CYS A 27 -5.07 -24.41 27.40
N GLU A 28 -6.02 -25.11 26.81
CA GLU A 28 -5.79 -25.71 25.48
C GLU A 28 -5.84 -24.62 24.44
N ASN A 29 -4.67 -24.25 23.86
CA ASN A 29 -4.62 -23.48 22.63
C ASN A 29 -5.22 -24.33 21.52
N ASP A 30 -6.19 -23.77 20.78
CA ASP A 30 -6.74 -24.40 19.60
C ASP A 30 -5.62 -24.65 18.58
N ILE A 31 -5.19 -25.91 18.46
CA ILE A 31 -4.09 -26.33 17.57
C ILE A 31 -4.44 -26.02 16.11
N GLN A 32 -5.74 -25.98 15.74
CA GLN A 32 -6.17 -25.61 14.39
C GLN A 32 -5.95 -24.10 14.14
N LEU A 33 -6.21 -23.27 15.14
CA LEU A 33 -5.92 -21.83 15.06
C LEU A 33 -4.42 -21.56 14.98
N VAL A 34 -3.61 -22.28 15.74
CA VAL A 34 -2.14 -22.18 15.68
C VAL A 34 -1.60 -22.69 14.34
N LYS A 35 -2.13 -23.77 13.77
CA LYS A 35 -1.76 -24.24 12.44
C LYS A 35 -2.16 -23.26 11.35
N ALA A 36 -3.36 -22.67 11.42
CA ALA A 36 -3.80 -21.64 10.48
C ALA A 36 -2.91 -20.37 10.52
N LEU A 37 -2.38 -20.02 11.70
CA LEU A 37 -1.38 -18.94 11.84
C LEU A 37 0.00 -19.36 11.29
N GLY A 38 0.34 -20.66 11.31
CA GLY A 38 1.61 -21.18 10.77
C GLY A 38 1.59 -21.39 9.25
N GLU A 39 0.44 -21.35 8.59
CA GLU A 39 0.30 -21.40 7.11
C GLU A 39 0.57 -20.04 6.45
N HIS A 40 0.76 -18.97 7.21
CA HIS A 40 1.32 -17.74 6.65
C HIS A 40 2.69 -18.02 6.08
N LYS A 41 2.86 -17.77 4.78
CA LYS A 41 4.14 -17.91 4.07
C LYS A 41 5.21 -17.19 4.88
N LEU A 42 6.16 -17.94 5.43
CA LEU A 42 7.28 -17.39 6.20
C LEU A 42 7.94 -16.26 5.40
N GLY A 43 8.02 -15.07 6.00
CA GLY A 43 8.63 -13.88 5.38
C GLY A 43 7.70 -13.00 4.55
N ILE A 44 6.37 -13.24 4.55
CA ILE A 44 5.39 -12.34 3.93
C ILE A 44 4.36 -11.93 4.98
N GLU A 45 4.28 -10.62 5.24
CA GLU A 45 3.23 -10.02 6.05
C GLU A 45 2.11 -9.54 5.15
N GLU A 46 0.87 -9.92 5.44
CA GLU A 46 -0.32 -9.44 4.74
C GLU A 46 -1.08 -8.44 5.61
N GLY A 47 -1.38 -7.27 5.04
CA GLY A 47 -2.27 -6.28 5.61
C GLY A 47 -3.50 -6.09 4.75
N LYS A 48 -4.67 -5.85 5.38
CA LYS A 48 -5.94 -5.56 4.70
C LYS A 48 -6.46 -4.19 5.09
N ASN A 49 -7.10 -3.51 4.13
CA ASN A 49 -7.64 -2.15 4.31
C ASN A 49 -6.61 -1.20 4.93
N ILE A 50 -5.46 -1.11 4.25
CA ILE A 50 -4.32 -0.33 4.72
C ILE A 50 -4.58 1.16 4.56
N GLU A 51 -4.24 1.89 5.61
CA GLU A 51 -4.02 3.32 5.58
C GLU A 51 -2.63 3.60 6.14
N SER A 52 -1.79 4.26 5.34
CA SER A 52 -0.43 4.66 5.72
C SER A 52 -0.26 6.16 5.55
N ILE A 53 0.19 6.83 6.59
CA ILE A 53 0.41 8.27 6.62
C ILE A 53 1.91 8.52 6.59
N MET A 54 2.38 9.27 5.60
CA MET A 54 3.76 9.73 5.48
C MET A 54 3.86 11.13 6.05
N THR A 55 4.90 11.34 6.87
CA THR A 55 5.14 12.63 7.51
C THR A 55 6.57 13.07 7.31
N GLU A 56 6.78 14.35 7.10
CA GLU A 56 8.09 14.98 7.03
C GLU A 56 8.09 16.27 7.86
N GLY A 57 9.06 16.40 8.76
CA GLY A 57 9.13 17.54 9.67
C GLY A 57 7.85 17.74 10.52
N GLY A 58 7.17 16.64 10.92
CA GLY A 58 5.93 16.69 11.71
C GLY A 58 4.67 17.07 10.92
N LYS A 59 4.76 17.21 9.59
CA LYS A 59 3.61 17.48 8.72
C LYS A 59 3.28 16.28 7.87
N THR A 60 2.00 16.00 7.69
CA THR A 60 1.55 14.96 6.74
C THR A 60 1.85 15.39 5.31
N THR A 61 2.62 14.59 4.58
CA THR A 61 2.98 14.83 3.18
C THR A 61 2.22 13.95 2.23
N ALA A 62 1.83 12.73 2.67
CA ALA A 62 1.00 11.85 1.86
C ALA A 62 0.19 10.88 2.73
N ARG A 63 -0.93 10.40 2.18
CA ARG A 63 -1.76 9.34 2.71
C ARG A 63 -2.00 8.30 1.63
N LEU A 64 -1.53 7.08 1.87
CA LEU A 64 -1.75 5.93 1.00
C LEU A 64 -2.88 5.07 1.56
N THR A 65 -3.78 4.64 0.71
CA THR A 65 -4.82 3.65 1.02
C THR A 65 -4.77 2.50 0.02
N ALA A 66 -4.95 1.27 0.51
CA ALA A 66 -4.98 0.08 -0.34
C ALA A 66 -5.82 -1.04 0.31
N PRO A 67 -6.57 -1.82 -0.49
CA PRO A 67 -7.31 -2.97 0.03
C PRO A 67 -6.42 -4.06 0.60
N THR A 68 -5.24 -4.26 -0.01
CA THR A 68 -4.29 -5.31 0.38
C THR A 68 -2.86 -4.81 0.26
N MET A 69 -2.03 -5.16 1.23
CA MET A 69 -0.60 -4.93 1.25
C MET A 69 0.10 -6.26 1.54
N LEU A 70 1.15 -6.55 0.78
CA LEU A 70 2.06 -7.67 1.02
C LEU A 70 3.46 -7.13 1.25
N ARG A 71 3.99 -7.35 2.44
CA ARG A 71 5.36 -6.96 2.79
C ARG A 71 6.25 -8.19 2.82
N TYR A 72 7.29 -8.18 2.00
CA TYR A 72 8.25 -9.27 1.86
C TYR A 72 9.49 -8.94 2.71
N GLN A 73 9.74 -9.79 3.71
CA GLN A 73 10.91 -9.70 4.60
C GLN A 73 12.04 -10.60 4.04
N THR A 74 12.54 -10.23 2.85
CA THR A 74 13.65 -10.93 2.18
C THR A 74 14.84 -9.99 2.02
N ASP A 75 15.98 -10.48 1.52
CA ASP A 75 17.16 -9.66 1.23
C ASP A 75 16.86 -8.45 0.32
N SER A 76 15.80 -8.56 -0.50
CA SER A 76 15.24 -7.47 -1.30
C SER A 76 13.92 -7.03 -0.69
N ALA A 77 13.96 -6.31 0.43
CA ALA A 77 12.79 -5.82 1.13
C ALA A 77 11.90 -5.00 0.19
N LYS A 78 10.64 -5.44 0.03
CA LYS A 78 9.65 -4.78 -0.82
C LYS A 78 8.26 -4.86 -0.22
N VAL A 79 7.45 -3.88 -0.57
CA VAL A 79 6.02 -3.85 -0.28
C VAL A 79 5.24 -3.85 -1.59
N GLU A 80 4.25 -4.70 -1.72
CA GLU A 80 3.38 -4.77 -2.90
C GLU A 80 1.93 -4.46 -2.53
N PHE A 81 1.24 -3.78 -3.45
CA PHE A 81 -0.19 -3.48 -3.41
C PHE A 81 -0.84 -4.14 -4.63
N PRO A 82 -1.25 -5.42 -4.53
CA PRO A 82 -1.68 -6.19 -5.69
C PRO A 82 -3.08 -5.81 -6.21
N ASN A 83 -3.91 -5.20 -5.38
CA ASN A 83 -5.32 -4.95 -5.63
C ASN A 83 -5.67 -3.46 -5.65
N SER A 84 -4.86 -2.64 -6.27
CA SER A 84 -4.93 -1.18 -6.32
C SER A 84 -4.32 -0.46 -5.11
N LEU A 85 -3.98 0.81 -5.35
CA LEU A 85 -3.61 1.77 -4.32
C LEU A 85 -4.06 3.16 -4.76
N HIS A 86 -4.30 3.99 -3.76
CA HIS A 86 -4.58 5.42 -3.91
C HIS A 86 -3.67 6.21 -2.97
N VAL A 87 -3.12 7.33 -3.45
CA VAL A 87 -2.27 8.22 -2.65
C VAL A 87 -2.77 9.65 -2.80
N ASP A 88 -3.07 10.28 -1.69
CA ASP A 88 -3.27 11.71 -1.59
C ASP A 88 -1.95 12.37 -1.18
N PHE A 89 -1.47 13.36 -1.94
CA PHE A 89 -0.33 14.19 -1.58
C PHE A 89 -0.83 15.54 -1.04
N TYR A 90 -0.23 15.99 0.04
CA TYR A 90 -0.65 17.21 0.73
C TYR A 90 0.38 18.32 0.58
N ASP A 91 -0.11 19.54 0.50
CA ASP A 91 0.71 20.76 0.58
C ASP A 91 1.03 21.11 2.05
N SER A 92 1.80 22.18 2.25
CA SER A 92 2.20 22.66 3.56
C SER A 92 1.02 23.09 4.46
N LEU A 93 -0.18 23.27 3.89
CA LEU A 93 -1.42 23.65 4.58
C LEU A 93 -2.32 22.41 4.84
N ALA A 94 -1.81 21.20 4.65
CA ALA A 94 -2.54 19.94 4.76
C ALA A 94 -3.75 19.84 3.82
N THR A 95 -3.66 20.51 2.66
CA THR A 95 -4.67 20.42 1.60
C THR A 95 -4.16 19.49 0.50
N VAL A 96 -5.04 18.65 -0.07
CA VAL A 96 -4.65 17.75 -1.16
C VAL A 96 -4.18 18.55 -2.37
N GLU A 97 -2.92 18.39 -2.74
CA GLU A 97 -2.28 19.04 -3.88
C GLU A 97 -2.35 18.19 -5.15
N SER A 98 -2.12 16.88 -5.00
CA SER A 98 -2.23 15.92 -6.09
C SER A 98 -2.67 14.56 -5.58
N GLN A 99 -3.16 13.71 -6.49
CA GLN A 99 -3.61 12.37 -6.20
C GLN A 99 -3.05 11.39 -7.22
N LEU A 100 -2.76 10.18 -6.77
CA LEU A 100 -2.25 9.10 -7.60
C LEU A 100 -3.13 7.86 -7.40
N PHE A 101 -3.44 7.19 -8.49
CA PHE A 101 -4.14 5.93 -8.51
C PHE A 101 -3.41 4.93 -9.42
N ALA A 102 -3.33 3.66 -9.02
CA ALA A 102 -2.85 2.56 -9.85
C ALA A 102 -3.50 1.24 -9.44
N LYS A 103 -3.64 0.29 -10.37
CA LYS A 103 -4.15 -1.06 -10.05
C LYS A 103 -3.11 -1.94 -9.38
N PHE A 104 -1.82 -1.63 -9.54
CA PHE A 104 -0.71 -2.33 -8.90
C PHE A 104 0.38 -1.34 -8.51
N GLY A 105 0.95 -1.54 -7.31
CA GLY A 105 2.14 -0.82 -6.86
C GLY A 105 3.15 -1.74 -6.19
N ARG A 106 4.43 -1.39 -6.31
CA ARG A 106 5.54 -2.03 -5.60
C ARG A 106 6.50 -0.97 -5.12
N TYR A 107 6.73 -0.93 -3.83
CA TYR A 107 7.75 -0.11 -3.21
C TYR A 107 9.01 -0.94 -2.94
N LEU A 108 10.14 -0.50 -3.44
CA LEU A 108 11.47 -1.06 -3.20
C LEU A 108 12.11 -0.26 -2.06
N GLU A 109 12.14 -0.84 -0.87
CA GLU A 109 12.55 -0.13 0.36
C GLU A 109 14.02 0.35 0.26
N ASN A 110 14.92 -0.47 -0.27
CA ASN A 110 16.34 -0.15 -0.40
C ASN A 110 16.63 0.99 -1.38
N ASP A 111 15.78 1.16 -2.40
CA ASP A 111 16.00 2.13 -3.48
C ASP A 111 15.17 3.40 -3.32
N ASN A 112 14.26 3.45 -2.36
CA ASN A 112 13.24 4.52 -2.21
C ASN A 112 12.46 4.76 -3.50
N LYS A 113 12.19 3.69 -4.26
CA LYS A 113 11.48 3.75 -5.55
C LYS A 113 10.18 2.99 -5.50
N VAL A 114 9.16 3.60 -6.08
CA VAL A 114 7.85 2.98 -6.29
C VAL A 114 7.69 2.68 -7.77
N PHE A 115 7.35 1.45 -8.08
CA PHE A 115 6.89 1.03 -9.39
C PHE A 115 5.37 0.89 -9.39
N LEU A 116 4.72 1.52 -10.35
CA LEU A 116 3.26 1.54 -10.51
C LEU A 116 2.92 1.00 -11.88
N ARG A 117 1.88 0.23 -11.98
CA ARG A 117 1.40 -0.27 -13.27
C ARG A 117 -0.10 -0.49 -13.30
N ASP A 118 -0.60 -0.68 -14.52
CA ASP A 118 -1.98 -0.96 -14.85
C ASP A 118 -2.90 0.20 -14.45
N SER A 119 -3.25 1.00 -15.45
CA SER A 119 -4.13 2.18 -15.30
C SER A 119 -3.61 3.19 -14.27
N VAL A 120 -2.36 3.64 -14.44
CA VAL A 120 -1.80 4.69 -13.58
C VAL A 120 -2.38 6.04 -13.97
N ILE A 121 -2.94 6.74 -12.98
CA ILE A 121 -3.49 8.08 -13.13
C ILE A 121 -2.89 8.96 -12.04
N VAL A 122 -2.38 10.12 -12.44
CA VAL A 122 -1.96 11.16 -11.49
C VAL A 122 -2.62 12.47 -11.91
N PHE A 123 -3.24 13.15 -10.98
CA PHE A 123 -3.86 14.45 -11.26
C PHE A 123 -3.66 15.42 -10.11
N ASN A 124 -3.54 16.69 -10.46
CA ASN A 124 -3.33 17.76 -9.51
C ASN A 124 -4.62 18.55 -9.24
N ARG A 125 -4.55 19.49 -8.30
CA ARG A 125 -5.66 20.41 -7.95
C ARG A 125 -6.17 21.21 -9.14
N LYS A 126 -5.32 21.50 -10.15
CA LYS A 126 -5.69 22.21 -11.37
C LYS A 126 -6.40 21.31 -12.39
N LYS A 127 -6.60 20.05 -12.07
CA LYS A 127 -7.15 19.01 -12.95
C LYS A 127 -6.23 18.66 -14.13
N ASP A 128 -4.95 19.04 -14.09
CA ASP A 128 -3.98 18.49 -15.02
C ASP A 128 -3.80 17.02 -14.67
N THR A 129 -3.87 16.15 -15.67
CA THR A 129 -3.95 14.71 -15.46
C THR A 129 -2.97 13.99 -16.35
N LEU A 130 -2.23 13.06 -15.77
CA LEU A 130 -1.38 12.10 -16.46
C LEU A 130 -2.06 10.72 -16.45
N TRP A 131 -2.07 10.04 -17.60
CA TRP A 131 -2.42 8.64 -17.75
C TRP A 131 -1.25 7.89 -18.35
N CYS A 132 -0.91 6.74 -17.80
CA CYS A 132 0.07 5.82 -18.36
C CYS A 132 -0.15 4.38 -17.88
N GLN A 133 0.50 3.41 -18.54
CA GLN A 133 0.44 2.01 -18.15
C GLN A 133 1.44 1.67 -17.05
N GLU A 134 2.59 2.33 -17.05
CA GLU A 134 3.68 2.11 -16.10
C GLU A 134 4.28 3.46 -15.69
N LEU A 135 4.59 3.60 -14.42
CA LEU A 135 5.22 4.79 -13.86
C LEU A 135 6.18 4.39 -12.74
N TYR A 136 7.34 4.99 -12.76
CA TYR A 136 8.28 4.93 -11.64
C TYR A 136 8.23 6.26 -10.89
N TRP A 137 8.28 6.18 -9.58
CA TRP A 137 8.40 7.32 -8.69
C TRP A 137 9.66 7.16 -7.83
N ASP A 138 10.61 8.06 -8.01
CA ASP A 138 11.78 8.22 -7.16
C ASP A 138 11.42 9.19 -6.04
N GLN A 139 11.12 8.65 -4.85
CA GLN A 139 10.66 9.46 -3.72
C GLN A 139 11.75 10.41 -3.22
N ALA A 140 13.02 9.98 -3.23
CA ALA A 140 14.14 10.79 -2.78
C ALA A 140 14.37 12.03 -3.67
N LYS A 141 14.00 11.95 -4.95
CA LYS A 141 14.13 13.05 -5.91
C LYS A 141 12.83 13.79 -6.19
N GLY A 142 11.71 13.29 -5.68
CA GLY A 142 10.38 13.82 -6.01
C GLY A 142 10.10 13.77 -7.52
N LEU A 143 10.49 12.68 -8.19
CA LEU A 143 10.49 12.57 -9.64
C LEU A 143 9.67 11.38 -10.12
N TYR A 144 8.74 11.63 -11.02
CA TYR A 144 8.11 10.60 -11.85
C TYR A 144 8.87 10.38 -13.15
N TYR A 145 8.97 9.12 -13.60
CA TYR A 145 9.53 8.81 -14.92
C TYR A 145 8.97 7.50 -15.48
N THR A 146 8.92 7.41 -16.80
CA THR A 146 8.58 6.20 -17.56
C THR A 146 9.11 6.30 -18.98
N ASP A 147 9.40 5.15 -19.61
CA ASP A 147 9.73 5.06 -21.03
C ASP A 147 8.51 4.70 -21.89
N LYS A 148 7.38 4.46 -21.26
CA LYS A 148 6.14 4.05 -21.91
C LYS A 148 5.38 5.23 -22.50
N PRO A 149 4.38 4.96 -23.35
CA PRO A 149 3.45 5.99 -23.82
C PRO A 149 2.70 6.63 -22.65
N VAL A 150 2.49 7.94 -22.74
CA VAL A 150 1.75 8.74 -21.76
C VAL A 150 0.76 9.67 -22.46
N ILE A 151 -0.30 10.00 -21.74
CA ILE A 151 -1.26 11.04 -22.13
C ILE A 151 -1.27 12.07 -21.01
N ILE A 152 -1.10 13.34 -21.35
CA ILE A 152 -1.17 14.44 -20.39
C ILE A 152 -2.30 15.36 -20.84
N SER A 153 -3.25 15.63 -19.95
CA SER A 153 -4.29 16.64 -20.15
C SER A 153 -3.98 17.84 -19.26
N GLN A 154 -3.87 19.00 -19.87
CA GLN A 154 -3.73 20.26 -19.15
C GLN A 154 -5.04 21.04 -19.28
N GLN A 155 -5.41 21.77 -18.22
CA GLN A 155 -6.64 22.58 -18.21
C GLN A 155 -6.37 24.03 -18.59
N ASN A 156 -5.16 24.52 -18.42
CA ASN A 156 -4.80 25.88 -18.78
C ASN A 156 -3.36 25.95 -19.39
N PRO A 157 -3.21 26.13 -20.75
CA PRO A 157 -4.29 26.07 -21.72
C PRO A 157 -4.88 24.67 -21.86
N LYS A 158 -6.17 24.56 -22.22
CA LYS A 158 -6.81 23.25 -22.39
C LYS A 158 -6.24 22.53 -23.59
N GLN A 159 -5.45 21.50 -23.30
CA GLN A 159 -4.80 20.70 -24.34
C GLN A 159 -4.57 19.26 -23.87
N LYS A 160 -4.47 18.36 -24.84
CA LYS A 160 -4.12 16.96 -24.62
C LYS A 160 -2.85 16.65 -25.39
N ILE A 161 -1.84 16.17 -24.67
CA ILE A 161 -0.51 15.88 -25.20
C ILE A 161 -0.32 14.38 -25.11
N TYR A 162 0.05 13.78 -26.23
CA TYR A 162 0.42 12.38 -26.32
C TYR A 162 1.91 12.29 -26.50
N GLY A 163 2.57 11.44 -25.72
CA GLY A 163 4.01 11.31 -25.76
C GLY A 163 4.51 9.93 -25.38
N GLN A 164 5.80 9.75 -25.51
CA GLN A 164 6.51 8.57 -25.03
C GLN A 164 7.74 9.02 -24.26
N GLY A 165 7.95 8.36 -23.13
CA GLY A 165 9.02 8.72 -22.20
C GLY A 165 8.70 10.02 -21.47
N LEU A 166 8.46 9.92 -20.18
CA LEU A 166 8.13 11.04 -19.29
C LEU A 166 9.21 11.19 -18.23
N ARG A 167 9.53 12.42 -17.91
CA ARG A 167 10.12 12.83 -16.63
C ARG A 167 9.33 14.03 -16.13
N ALA A 168 8.87 13.97 -14.88
CA ALA A 168 8.03 15.01 -14.30
C ALA A 168 8.33 15.19 -12.81
N ASP A 169 8.21 16.42 -12.32
CA ASP A 169 8.13 16.69 -10.89
C ASP A 169 6.87 16.05 -10.31
N GLN A 170 6.93 15.55 -9.07
CA GLN A 170 5.78 14.86 -8.44
C GLN A 170 4.53 15.73 -8.30
N ASN A 171 4.66 17.06 -8.31
CA ASN A 171 3.56 18.02 -8.26
C ASN A 171 3.23 18.59 -9.64
N PHE A 172 3.82 18.02 -10.71
CA PHE A 172 3.64 18.47 -12.10
C PHE A 172 3.96 19.96 -12.34
N LYS A 173 4.91 20.54 -11.58
CA LYS A 173 5.41 21.89 -11.83
C LYS A 173 6.12 21.99 -13.18
N TRP A 174 6.74 20.91 -13.62
CA TRP A 174 7.35 20.75 -14.93
C TRP A 174 7.27 19.27 -15.36
N PHE A 175 7.30 19.06 -16.67
CA PHE A 175 7.51 17.74 -17.26
C PHE A 175 8.26 17.84 -18.59
N THR A 176 8.91 16.76 -18.98
CA THR A 176 9.55 16.59 -20.28
C THR A 176 9.12 15.26 -20.90
N LEU A 177 9.01 15.23 -22.22
CA LEU A 177 8.72 14.04 -23.00
C LEU A 177 9.87 13.77 -23.95
N ASN A 178 10.28 12.48 -24.07
CA ASN A 178 11.32 12.09 -25.01
C ASN A 178 10.84 12.20 -26.45
N LYS A 179 9.55 11.86 -26.69
CA LYS A 179 8.88 11.99 -28.00
C LYS A 179 7.48 12.54 -27.79
N ILE A 180 7.09 13.49 -28.63
CA ILE A 180 5.73 14.00 -28.70
C ILE A 180 5.08 13.36 -29.93
N GLY A 181 3.97 12.65 -29.72
CA GLY A 181 3.17 12.06 -30.80
C GLY A 181 2.14 13.05 -31.31
N ARG A 182 2.01 13.17 -32.65
CA ARG A 182 0.79 13.74 -33.24
C ARG A 182 -0.23 12.61 -33.36
N ILE A 183 -1.45 12.83 -32.90
CA ILE A 183 -2.55 11.92 -33.25
C ILE A 183 -2.92 12.23 -34.70
N ASN A 184 -2.55 11.34 -35.60
CA ASN A 184 -3.34 11.17 -36.80
C ASN A 184 -4.58 10.37 -36.41
N THR A 185 -5.73 10.96 -36.54
CA THR A 185 -7.08 10.39 -36.31
C THR A 185 -7.43 9.21 -37.23
N GLY A 186 -6.46 8.47 -37.71
CA GLY A 186 -6.59 7.32 -38.55
C GLY A 186 -5.51 6.29 -38.26
N LYS A 187 -5.85 5.27 -37.52
CA LYS A 187 -5.05 4.07 -37.26
C LYS A 187 -3.74 4.34 -36.48
N GLN A 188 -3.83 4.43 -35.15
CA GLN A 188 -2.82 3.80 -34.32
C GLN A 188 -3.35 3.53 -32.92
N SER A 189 -3.24 2.28 -32.57
CA SER A 189 -3.42 1.71 -31.26
C SER A 189 -2.36 2.22 -30.28
N PHE A 190 -2.38 3.48 -29.91
CA PHE A 190 -2.06 3.77 -28.54
C PHE A 190 -3.26 3.23 -27.76
N ILE A 191 -3.00 2.22 -26.94
CA ILE A 191 -4.00 1.63 -26.06
C ILE A 191 -4.80 2.79 -25.50
N ASN A 192 -6.10 2.79 -25.75
CA ASN A 192 -6.99 3.83 -25.28
C ASN A 192 -7.11 3.62 -23.75
N ILE A 193 -6.15 4.16 -23.00
CA ILE A 193 -6.09 4.03 -21.55
C ILE A 193 -7.32 4.68 -20.93
N ALA A 194 -7.87 5.68 -21.59
CA ALA A 194 -9.08 6.36 -21.16
C ALA A 194 -10.35 5.48 -21.27
N ASP A 195 -10.43 4.60 -22.27
CA ASP A 195 -11.60 3.73 -22.48
C ASP A 195 -11.62 2.50 -21.56
N SER A 196 -10.53 2.19 -20.88
CA SER A 196 -10.44 1.10 -19.91
C SER A 196 -10.79 1.51 -18.47
N LEU A 197 -11.18 2.77 -18.25
CA LEU A 197 -11.42 3.35 -16.92
C LEU A 197 -12.90 3.62 -16.62
N TYR A 198 -13.82 3.20 -17.51
CA TYR A 198 -15.28 3.27 -17.30
C TYR A 198 -15.91 1.89 -17.29
#